data_84659a60c9106ce350a97c0285b5d9ee
#
_entry.id   84659a60c9106ce350a97c0285b5d9ee
#
_cell.length_a   1.000
_cell.length_b   1.000
_cell.length_c   1.000
_cell.angle_alpha   90.00
_cell.angle_beta   90.00
_cell.angle_gamma   90.00
#
_symmetry.space_group_name_H-M   'P 1'
#
loop_
_entity.id
_entity.type
_entity.pdbx_description
1 polymer ?
#
loop_
_entity_poly.entity_id
_entity_poly.type
_entity_poly.pdbx_seq_one_letter_code
_entity_poly.pdbx_strand_id
1 'polypeptide(L)'
;MIRDITIGQYYPVDSVLHRLDPRTKLFGTMVFIMALFIGDSALGYAISTLFLIINIKLSKVPVKFMLRGLKAIIILLLISVSFNLFLTEGDVLVKFWILKITKEGIILSLFMAIRLIYLVVGSSIMTLTTTPNALTDGLEKSLGFLKKVKVPVHEISMMMSIALRFIPILIEETDKIMKAQMARGADFETGTIVQKAKAMIPLLVPLFISAFRRATDLAMAMEARCYHGGEGRTKMKPLKYAKIDYIAYLIIFIYLGLCIMARFLKI
;
A
#
# COMPACT_ATOMS: atom_id res chain seq x y z
N MET A 1 -10.39 -10.80 18.35
CA MET A 1 -9.11 -10.37 17.74
C MET A 1 -9.04 -10.53 16.21
N ILE A 2 -9.62 -11.55 15.58
CA ILE A 2 -9.49 -11.78 14.13
C ILE A 2 -10.53 -10.99 13.31
N ARG A 3 -11.59 -10.47 13.91
CA ARG A 3 -12.68 -9.74 13.24
C ARG A 3 -12.31 -8.38 12.63
N ASP A 4 -11.15 -7.83 12.97
CA ASP A 4 -10.72 -6.51 12.53
C ASP A 4 -9.74 -6.54 11.34
N ILE A 5 -9.51 -7.72 10.74
CA ILE A 5 -8.69 -7.83 9.52
C ILE A 5 -9.53 -7.40 8.33
N THR A 6 -9.53 -6.11 8.04
CA THR A 6 -10.08 -5.59 6.79
C THR A 6 -9.11 -5.89 5.65
N ILE A 7 -9.48 -6.87 4.82
CA ILE A 7 -8.71 -7.22 3.62
C ILE A 7 -8.94 -6.13 2.58
N GLY A 8 -7.94 -5.25 2.46
CA GLY A 8 -7.98 -4.11 1.55
C GLY A 8 -8.79 -2.93 2.13
N GLN A 9 -8.15 -1.78 2.22
CA GLN A 9 -8.78 -0.54 2.70
C GLN A 9 -9.56 0.17 1.59
N TYR A 10 -10.11 -0.57 0.61
CA TYR A 10 -10.88 0.01 -0.49
C TYR A 10 -12.13 0.70 0.04
N TYR A 11 -12.31 1.98 -0.32
CA TYR A 11 -13.49 2.76 0.03
C TYR A 11 -14.42 2.87 -1.20
N PRO A 12 -15.60 2.21 -1.19
CA PRO A 12 -16.47 2.12 -2.36
C PRO A 12 -17.22 3.45 -2.58
N VAL A 13 -16.64 4.35 -3.36
CA VAL A 13 -17.26 5.61 -3.82
C VAL A 13 -17.01 5.78 -5.30
N ASP A 14 -17.99 6.30 -6.01
CA ASP A 14 -17.84 6.62 -7.42
C ASP A 14 -17.18 7.99 -7.59
N SER A 15 -15.91 7.98 -7.98
CA SER A 15 -15.11 9.18 -8.26
C SER A 15 -14.26 9.02 -9.50
N VAL A 16 -13.73 10.13 -10.01
CA VAL A 16 -12.83 10.14 -11.17
C VAL A 16 -11.63 9.22 -10.94
N LEU A 17 -11.03 9.28 -9.73
CA LEU A 17 -9.88 8.43 -9.39
C LEU A 17 -10.24 6.94 -9.33
N HIS A 18 -11.45 6.58 -8.90
CA HIS A 18 -11.87 5.17 -8.88
C HIS A 18 -12.00 4.57 -10.29
N ARG A 19 -12.38 5.39 -11.28
CA ARG A 19 -12.58 4.98 -12.68
C ARG A 19 -11.28 4.86 -13.48
N LEU A 20 -10.15 5.38 -12.97
CA LEU A 20 -8.84 5.27 -13.61
C LEU A 20 -8.35 3.82 -13.65
N ASP A 21 -7.62 3.48 -14.72
CA ASP A 21 -6.95 2.19 -14.84
C ASP A 21 -5.94 2.00 -13.68
N PRO A 22 -5.88 0.82 -13.03
CA PRO A 22 -4.94 0.53 -11.95
C PRO A 22 -3.48 0.79 -12.30
N ARG A 23 -3.09 0.62 -13.58
CA ARG A 23 -1.74 0.92 -14.08
C ARG A 23 -1.42 2.41 -13.99
N THR A 24 -2.38 3.25 -14.37
CA THR A 24 -2.25 4.71 -14.30
C THR A 24 -2.09 5.18 -12.86
N LYS A 25 -2.84 4.59 -11.92
CA LYS A 25 -2.73 4.89 -10.49
C LYS A 25 -1.39 4.45 -9.90
N LEU A 26 -0.92 3.23 -10.23
CA LEU A 26 0.39 2.73 -9.83
C LEU A 26 1.50 3.65 -10.32
N PHE A 27 1.50 3.96 -11.62
CA PHE A 27 2.49 4.84 -12.21
C PHE A 27 2.45 6.23 -11.58
N GLY A 28 1.25 6.80 -11.42
CA GLY A 28 1.08 8.12 -10.82
C GLY A 28 1.57 8.19 -9.38
N THR A 29 1.32 7.14 -8.58
CA THR A 29 1.81 7.06 -7.20
C THR A 29 3.34 6.95 -7.15
N MET A 30 3.95 6.15 -8.04
CA MET A 30 5.40 6.03 -8.13
C MET A 30 6.05 7.36 -8.53
N VAL A 31 5.49 8.05 -9.53
CA VAL A 31 5.98 9.37 -9.95
C VAL A 31 5.82 10.40 -8.83
N PHE A 32 4.69 10.37 -8.10
CA PHE A 32 4.46 11.25 -6.96
C PHE A 32 5.52 11.04 -5.86
N ILE A 33 5.80 9.78 -5.51
CA ILE A 33 6.85 9.43 -4.55
C ILE A 33 8.21 9.96 -5.02
N MET A 34 8.59 9.69 -6.27
CA MET A 34 9.86 10.17 -6.83
C MET A 34 9.94 11.71 -6.82
N ALA A 35 8.87 12.39 -7.20
CA ALA A 35 8.83 13.84 -7.25
C ALA A 35 9.01 14.49 -5.87
N LEU A 36 8.51 13.85 -4.79
CA LEU A 36 8.74 14.30 -3.41
C LEU A 36 10.21 14.24 -2.97
N PHE A 37 11.00 13.31 -3.54
CA PHE A 37 12.44 13.23 -3.29
C PHE A 37 13.25 14.15 -4.19
N ILE A 38 12.74 14.50 -5.35
CA ILE A 38 13.39 15.43 -6.29
C ILE A 38 13.19 16.88 -5.85
N GLY A 39 11.99 17.22 -5.38
CA GLY A 39 11.59 18.59 -5.03
C GLY A 39 11.96 18.99 -3.60
N ASP A 40 13.24 19.20 -3.30
CA ASP A 40 13.72 19.63 -1.98
C ASP A 40 13.56 21.15 -1.71
N SER A 41 12.82 21.88 -2.53
CA SER A 41 12.57 23.31 -2.39
C SER A 41 11.17 23.59 -1.81
N ALA A 42 11.00 24.75 -1.17
CA ALA A 42 9.69 25.18 -0.66
C ALA A 42 8.64 25.24 -1.77
N LEU A 43 9.01 25.66 -2.99
CA LEU A 43 8.16 25.65 -4.17
C LEU A 43 7.77 24.20 -4.57
N GLY A 44 8.69 23.24 -4.53
CA GLY A 44 8.40 21.84 -4.82
C GLY A 44 7.36 21.26 -3.87
N TYR A 45 7.47 21.59 -2.58
CA TYR A 45 6.46 21.18 -1.59
C TYR A 45 5.11 21.89 -1.79
N ALA A 46 5.09 23.17 -2.18
CA ALA A 46 3.85 23.89 -2.50
C ALA A 46 3.12 23.26 -3.69
N ILE A 47 3.84 22.92 -4.76
CA ILE A 47 3.30 22.22 -5.94
C ILE A 47 2.75 20.83 -5.54
N SER A 48 3.50 20.08 -4.73
CA SER A 48 3.09 18.77 -4.25
C SER A 48 1.86 18.83 -3.34
N THR A 49 1.74 19.89 -2.52
CA THR A 49 0.56 20.16 -1.69
C THR A 49 -0.68 20.38 -2.57
N LEU A 50 -0.55 21.25 -3.57
CA LEU A 50 -1.65 21.54 -4.49
C LEU A 50 -2.10 20.28 -5.23
N PHE A 51 -1.14 19.51 -5.76
CA PHE A 51 -1.41 18.26 -6.45
C PHE A 51 -2.13 17.26 -5.52
N LEU A 52 -1.67 17.11 -4.28
CA LEU A 52 -2.26 16.22 -3.29
C LEU A 52 -3.67 16.65 -2.89
N ILE A 53 -3.91 17.95 -2.66
CA ILE A 53 -5.25 18.50 -2.36
C ILE A 53 -6.22 18.23 -3.50
N ILE A 54 -5.80 18.42 -4.76
CA ILE A 54 -6.61 18.14 -5.94
C ILE A 54 -6.98 16.64 -5.97
N ASN A 55 -6.02 15.75 -5.77
CA ASN A 55 -6.27 14.30 -5.74
C ASN A 55 -7.20 13.89 -4.60
N ILE A 56 -7.05 14.46 -3.40
CA ILE A 56 -7.96 14.20 -2.27
C ILE A 56 -9.39 14.61 -2.63
N LYS A 57 -9.59 15.80 -3.19
CA LYS A 57 -10.92 16.27 -3.61
C LYS A 57 -11.51 15.39 -4.70
N LEU A 58 -10.72 15.01 -5.71
CA LEU A 58 -11.15 14.16 -6.81
C LEU A 58 -11.45 12.72 -6.35
N SER A 59 -10.82 12.23 -5.28
CA SER A 59 -11.06 10.89 -4.74
C SER A 59 -12.42 10.76 -4.07
N LYS A 60 -13.00 11.85 -3.57
CA LYS A 60 -14.22 11.87 -2.74
C LYS A 60 -14.14 10.99 -1.48
N VAL A 61 -12.95 10.54 -1.10
CA VAL A 61 -12.73 9.74 0.11
C VAL A 61 -12.59 10.69 1.30
N PRO A 62 -13.28 10.44 2.43
CA PRO A 62 -13.13 11.25 3.63
C PRO A 62 -11.69 11.24 4.14
N VAL A 63 -11.15 12.42 4.42
CA VAL A 63 -9.76 12.61 4.89
C VAL A 63 -9.45 11.77 6.13
N LYS A 64 -10.46 11.52 6.98
CA LYS A 64 -10.34 10.69 8.18
C LYS A 64 -9.78 9.29 7.88
N PHE A 65 -10.15 8.68 6.75
CA PHE A 65 -9.65 7.36 6.37
C PHE A 65 -8.19 7.42 5.90
N MET A 66 -7.80 8.48 5.19
CA MET A 66 -6.41 8.71 4.78
C MET A 66 -5.50 8.97 5.99
N LEU A 67 -5.97 9.77 6.96
CA LEU A 67 -5.24 10.06 8.19
C LEU A 67 -5.11 8.85 9.13
N ARG A 68 -5.96 7.82 8.98
CA ARG A 68 -5.82 6.58 9.76
C ARG A 68 -4.48 5.89 9.49
N GLY A 69 -3.97 5.98 8.26
CA GLY A 69 -2.62 5.50 7.91
C GLY A 69 -1.51 6.23 8.67
N LEU A 70 -1.68 7.53 8.96
CA LEU A 70 -0.70 8.31 9.73
C LEU A 70 -0.57 7.81 11.17
N LYS A 71 -1.66 7.32 11.78
CA LYS A 71 -1.63 6.82 13.16
C LYS A 71 -0.59 5.69 13.34
N ALA A 72 -0.42 4.84 12.34
CA ALA A 72 0.55 3.74 12.39
C ALA A 72 2.01 4.25 12.33
N ILE A 73 2.23 5.41 11.70
CA ILE A 73 3.58 5.94 11.42
C ILE A 73 3.94 7.13 12.34
N ILE A 74 3.00 7.55 13.21
CA ILE A 74 3.21 8.74 14.07
C ILE A 74 4.43 8.59 14.98
N ILE A 75 4.70 7.39 15.48
CA ILE A 75 5.87 7.10 16.32
C ILE A 75 7.16 7.27 15.50
N LEU A 76 7.20 6.71 14.29
CA LEU A 76 8.34 6.84 13.39
C LEU A 76 8.57 8.30 13.00
N LEU A 77 7.50 9.04 12.73
CA LEU A 77 7.54 10.47 12.42
C LEU A 77 8.12 11.26 13.59
N LEU A 78 7.64 11.03 14.81
CA LEU A 78 8.16 11.71 16.01
C LEU A 78 9.65 11.40 16.25
N ILE A 79 10.06 10.14 16.08
CA ILE A 79 11.46 9.74 16.19
C ILE A 79 12.29 10.48 15.12
N SER A 80 11.88 10.43 13.86
CA SER A 80 12.61 11.07 12.76
C SER A 80 12.74 12.59 12.94
N VAL A 81 11.66 13.27 13.32
CA VAL A 81 11.64 14.70 13.60
C VAL A 81 12.57 15.02 14.77
N SER A 82 12.54 14.25 15.87
CA SER A 82 13.40 14.45 17.02
C SER A 82 14.88 14.30 16.67
N PHE A 83 15.22 13.27 15.89
CA PHE A 83 16.60 13.06 15.44
C PHE A 83 17.09 14.25 14.60
N ASN A 84 16.32 14.69 13.62
CA ASN A 84 16.71 15.82 12.77
C ASN A 84 16.78 17.14 13.56
N LEU A 85 15.90 17.34 14.54
CA LEU A 85 15.86 18.55 15.36
C LEU A 85 17.10 18.70 16.24
N PHE A 86 17.61 17.61 16.82
CA PHE A 86 18.69 17.64 17.82
C PHE A 86 20.07 17.28 17.26
N LEU A 87 20.13 16.47 16.17
CA LEU A 87 21.41 16.03 15.61
C LEU A 87 21.90 16.86 14.44
N THR A 88 21.05 17.74 13.85
CA THR A 88 21.47 18.56 12.70
C THR A 88 22.38 19.69 13.18
N GLU A 89 23.58 19.79 12.62
CA GLU A 89 24.52 20.87 12.85
C GLU A 89 24.09 22.14 12.09
N GLY A 90 24.25 23.31 12.71
CA GLY A 90 23.91 24.61 12.13
C GLY A 90 23.88 25.72 13.16
N ASP A 91 23.27 26.87 12.80
CA ASP A 91 23.15 28.04 13.69
C ASP A 91 22.28 27.72 14.89
N VAL A 92 22.91 27.78 16.11
CA VAL A 92 22.24 27.40 17.36
C VAL A 92 21.27 28.49 17.79
N LEU A 93 19.97 28.19 17.79
CA LEU A 93 18.93 29.08 18.32
C LEU A 93 18.78 28.94 19.84
N VAL A 94 18.73 27.69 20.33
CA VAL A 94 18.55 27.38 21.74
C VAL A 94 19.50 26.26 22.11
N LYS A 95 20.30 26.47 23.19
CA LYS A 95 21.19 25.49 23.75
C LYS A 95 20.63 25.03 25.10
N PHE A 96 20.18 23.80 25.18
CA PHE A 96 19.71 23.23 26.44
C PHE A 96 20.58 22.03 26.82
N TRP A 97 21.58 22.31 27.69
CA TRP A 97 22.60 21.38 28.17
C TRP A 97 23.31 20.61 27.04
N ILE A 98 22.89 19.38 26.74
CA ILE A 98 23.49 18.53 25.68
C ILE A 98 22.74 18.69 24.32
N LEU A 99 21.49 19.10 24.34
CA LEU A 99 20.65 19.23 23.14
C LEU A 99 20.76 20.65 22.56
N LYS A 100 21.11 20.71 21.28
CA LYS A 100 21.17 21.97 20.52
C LYS A 100 20.07 21.99 19.49
N ILE A 101 19.22 23.00 19.52
CA ILE A 101 18.24 23.24 18.49
C ILE A 101 18.80 24.26 17.52
N THR A 102 18.97 23.86 16.26
CA THR A 102 19.53 24.70 15.20
C THR A 102 18.41 25.15 14.27
N LYS A 103 18.60 26.27 13.60
CA LYS A 103 17.66 26.80 12.61
C LYS A 103 17.49 25.83 11.44
N GLU A 104 18.59 25.28 10.97
CA GLU A 104 18.63 24.26 9.90
C GLU A 104 17.92 22.98 10.33
N GLY A 105 18.10 22.56 11.59
CA GLY A 105 17.44 21.41 12.16
C GLY A 105 15.91 21.54 12.19
N ILE A 106 15.39 22.74 12.52
CA ILE A 106 13.95 23.00 12.51
C ILE A 106 13.40 22.91 11.06
N ILE A 107 14.07 23.57 10.12
CA ILE A 107 13.65 23.56 8.70
C ILE A 107 13.68 22.15 8.14
N LEU A 108 14.76 21.41 8.38
CA LEU A 108 14.94 20.04 7.89
C LEU A 108 13.89 19.09 8.50
N SER A 109 13.65 19.19 9.80
CA SER A 109 12.65 18.37 10.49
C SER A 109 11.23 18.65 10.00
N LEU A 110 10.91 19.92 9.70
CA LEU A 110 9.63 20.31 9.13
C LEU A 110 9.43 19.73 7.72
N PHE A 111 10.42 19.86 6.84
CA PHE A 111 10.35 19.27 5.50
C PHE A 111 10.27 17.76 5.54
N MET A 112 11.01 17.08 6.43
CA MET A 112 10.92 15.63 6.61
C MET A 112 9.54 15.21 7.12
N ALA A 113 8.96 15.94 8.09
CA ALA A 113 7.61 15.65 8.57
C ALA A 113 6.57 15.77 7.45
N ILE A 114 6.61 16.87 6.68
CA ILE A 114 5.71 17.09 5.55
C ILE A 114 5.89 15.99 4.49
N ARG A 115 7.14 15.61 4.16
CA ARG A 115 7.43 14.54 3.19
C ARG A 115 6.82 13.21 3.63
N LEU A 116 7.02 12.80 4.88
CA LEU A 116 6.46 11.56 5.41
C LEU A 116 4.92 11.57 5.37
N ILE A 117 4.30 12.69 5.75
CA ILE A 117 2.85 12.85 5.69
C ILE A 117 2.35 12.70 4.25
N TYR A 118 3.01 13.34 3.28
CA TYR A 118 2.62 13.27 1.87
C TYR A 118 2.80 11.89 1.27
N LEU A 119 3.88 11.18 1.62
CA LEU A 119 4.10 9.79 1.22
C LEU A 119 2.97 8.88 1.69
N VAL A 120 2.57 9.02 2.96
CA VAL A 120 1.49 8.21 3.53
C VAL A 120 0.14 8.55 2.93
N VAL A 121 -0.18 9.84 2.81
CA VAL A 121 -1.47 10.26 2.25
C VAL A 121 -1.56 9.90 0.77
N GLY A 122 -0.50 10.14 -0.01
CA GLY A 122 -0.45 9.82 -1.44
C GLY A 122 -0.61 8.32 -1.71
N SER A 123 0.12 7.47 -0.98
CA SER A 123 -0.03 6.01 -1.09
C SER A 123 -1.40 5.52 -0.60
N SER A 124 -1.95 6.15 0.45
CA SER A 124 -3.29 5.83 0.95
C SER A 124 -4.38 6.12 -0.08
N ILE A 125 -4.27 7.18 -0.87
CA ILE A 125 -5.22 7.49 -1.96
C ILE A 125 -5.27 6.32 -2.95
N MET A 126 -4.14 5.78 -3.37
CA MET A 126 -4.07 4.64 -4.28
C MET A 126 -4.75 3.40 -3.66
N THR A 127 -4.43 3.08 -2.41
CA THR A 127 -4.98 1.91 -1.71
C THR A 127 -6.48 2.04 -1.46
N LEU A 128 -6.98 3.22 -1.11
CA LEU A 128 -8.40 3.49 -0.86
C LEU A 128 -9.23 3.53 -2.15
N THR A 129 -8.63 3.84 -3.30
CA THR A 129 -9.32 3.96 -4.58
C THR A 129 -9.16 2.75 -5.50
N THR A 130 -8.40 1.73 -5.10
CA THR A 130 -8.12 0.56 -5.95
C THR A 130 -8.37 -0.72 -5.16
N THR A 131 -9.17 -1.62 -5.72
CA THR A 131 -9.39 -2.93 -5.11
C THR A 131 -8.13 -3.80 -5.20
N PRO A 132 -7.86 -4.70 -4.24
CA PRO A 132 -6.69 -5.59 -4.29
C PRO A 132 -6.60 -6.40 -5.59
N ASN A 133 -7.72 -6.91 -6.10
CA ASN A 133 -7.75 -7.65 -7.35
C ASN A 133 -7.37 -6.77 -8.56
N ALA A 134 -7.90 -5.54 -8.62
CA ALA A 134 -7.54 -4.60 -9.68
C ALA A 134 -6.07 -4.18 -9.60
N LEU A 135 -5.54 -4.05 -8.38
CA LEU A 135 -4.11 -3.77 -8.16
C LEU A 135 -3.23 -4.91 -8.70
N THR A 136 -3.60 -6.16 -8.43
CA THR A 136 -2.90 -7.35 -8.93
C THR A 136 -2.91 -7.40 -10.46
N ASP A 137 -4.06 -7.12 -11.07
CA ASP A 137 -4.18 -7.05 -12.54
C ASP A 137 -3.35 -5.90 -13.14
N GLY A 138 -3.30 -4.77 -12.45
CA GLY A 138 -2.47 -3.62 -12.82
C GLY A 138 -0.98 -3.95 -12.75
N LEU A 139 -0.55 -4.62 -11.68
CA LEU A 139 0.83 -5.07 -11.50
C LEU A 139 1.25 -6.06 -12.59
N GLU A 140 0.42 -7.06 -12.91
CA GLU A 140 0.70 -8.02 -13.98
C GLU A 140 0.97 -7.32 -15.31
N LYS A 141 0.12 -6.38 -15.67
CA LYS A 141 0.27 -5.63 -16.93
C LYS A 141 1.45 -4.67 -16.91
N SER A 142 1.69 -3.98 -15.78
CA SER A 142 2.80 -3.04 -15.63
C SER A 142 4.15 -3.75 -15.60
N LEU A 143 4.24 -4.93 -14.95
CA LEU A 143 5.45 -5.73 -14.86
C LEU A 143 5.64 -6.69 -16.05
N GLY A 144 4.80 -6.59 -17.08
CA GLY A 144 4.88 -7.44 -18.26
C GLY A 144 6.23 -7.41 -18.98
N PHE A 145 7.02 -6.33 -18.82
CA PHE A 145 8.38 -6.25 -19.36
C PHE A 145 9.36 -7.23 -18.70
N LEU A 146 9.10 -7.65 -17.46
CA LEU A 146 9.93 -8.64 -16.74
C LEU A 146 9.82 -10.05 -17.33
N LYS A 147 8.83 -10.33 -18.17
CA LYS A 147 8.78 -11.57 -18.95
C LYS A 147 10.02 -11.76 -19.82
N LYS A 148 10.63 -10.66 -20.30
CA LYS A 148 11.88 -10.70 -21.07
C LYS A 148 13.06 -11.23 -20.24
N VAL A 149 13.00 -11.09 -18.93
CA VAL A 149 14.00 -11.59 -17.96
C VAL A 149 13.59 -12.95 -17.38
N LYS A 150 12.65 -13.66 -18.05
CA LYS A 150 12.14 -14.98 -17.64
C LYS A 150 11.41 -15.00 -16.27
N VAL A 151 10.93 -13.86 -15.78
CA VAL A 151 10.09 -13.81 -14.58
C VAL A 151 8.67 -14.26 -14.92
N PRO A 152 8.09 -15.26 -14.23
CA PRO A 152 6.74 -15.77 -14.50
C PRO A 152 5.66 -14.83 -13.93
N VAL A 153 5.55 -13.61 -14.51
CA VAL A 153 4.67 -12.54 -13.99
C VAL A 153 3.20 -12.96 -13.99
N HIS A 154 2.77 -13.74 -14.99
CA HIS A 154 1.39 -14.20 -15.07
C HIS A 154 1.06 -15.19 -13.95
N GLU A 155 1.94 -16.14 -13.70
CA GLU A 155 1.79 -17.15 -12.66
C GLU A 155 1.77 -16.50 -11.27
N ILE A 156 2.65 -15.52 -11.03
CA ILE A 156 2.66 -14.74 -9.79
C ILE A 156 1.34 -13.98 -9.60
N SER A 157 0.85 -13.31 -10.64
CA SER A 157 -0.41 -12.58 -10.59
C SER A 157 -1.60 -13.51 -10.32
N MET A 158 -1.59 -14.69 -10.94
CA MET A 158 -2.61 -15.71 -10.71
C MET A 158 -2.58 -16.23 -9.27
N MET A 159 -1.38 -16.55 -8.74
CA MET A 159 -1.22 -16.94 -7.34
C MET A 159 -1.74 -15.86 -6.37
N MET A 160 -1.42 -14.58 -6.62
CA MET A 160 -1.93 -13.47 -5.82
C MET A 160 -3.47 -13.37 -5.88
N SER A 161 -4.07 -13.54 -7.06
CA SER A 161 -5.52 -13.50 -7.24
C SER A 161 -6.23 -14.66 -6.51
N ILE A 162 -5.63 -15.85 -6.55
CA ILE A 162 -6.11 -17.03 -5.81
C ILE A 162 -5.98 -16.79 -4.29
N ALA A 163 -4.82 -16.29 -3.84
CA ALA A 163 -4.58 -15.97 -2.43
C ALA A 163 -5.61 -14.96 -1.91
N LEU A 164 -5.84 -13.84 -2.63
CA LEU A 164 -6.80 -12.82 -2.25
C LEU A 164 -8.24 -13.38 -2.13
N ARG A 165 -8.58 -14.39 -2.93
CA ARG A 165 -9.88 -15.07 -2.83
C ARG A 165 -9.95 -16.00 -1.62
N PHE A 166 -8.86 -16.70 -1.30
CA PHE A 166 -8.85 -17.67 -0.21
C PHE A 166 -8.67 -17.04 1.17
N ILE A 167 -8.06 -15.85 1.28
CA ILE A 167 -7.86 -15.19 2.58
C ILE A 167 -9.18 -15.04 3.37
N PRO A 168 -10.31 -14.51 2.81
CA PRO A 168 -11.57 -14.43 3.56
C PRO A 168 -12.06 -15.80 4.03
N ILE A 169 -11.96 -16.79 3.17
CA ILE A 169 -12.41 -18.17 3.45
C ILE A 169 -11.58 -18.79 4.58
N LEU A 170 -10.25 -18.58 4.55
CA LEU A 170 -9.35 -19.08 5.61
C LEU A 170 -9.57 -18.35 6.95
N ILE A 171 -9.91 -17.07 6.93
CA ILE A 171 -10.27 -16.33 8.16
C ILE A 171 -11.53 -16.91 8.78
N GLU A 172 -12.58 -17.15 7.99
CA GLU A 172 -13.81 -17.76 8.48
C GLU A 172 -13.56 -19.19 9.01
N GLU A 173 -12.71 -19.97 8.35
CA GLU A 173 -12.33 -21.30 8.77
C GLU A 173 -11.54 -21.27 10.08
N THR A 174 -10.62 -20.33 10.20
CA THR A 174 -9.85 -20.09 11.43
C THR A 174 -10.78 -19.77 12.61
N ASP A 175 -11.78 -18.92 12.41
CA ASP A 175 -12.79 -18.61 13.44
C ASP A 175 -13.59 -19.84 13.86
N LYS A 176 -13.96 -20.71 12.91
CA LYS A 176 -14.68 -21.97 13.20
C LYS A 176 -13.82 -22.95 13.99
N ILE A 177 -12.58 -23.15 13.55
CA ILE A 177 -11.63 -24.05 14.23
C ILE A 177 -11.33 -23.52 15.65
N MET A 178 -11.11 -22.19 15.79
CA MET A 178 -10.85 -21.57 17.09
C MET A 178 -12.01 -21.79 18.06
N LYS A 179 -13.24 -21.58 17.64
CA LYS A 179 -14.43 -21.83 18.47
C LYS A 179 -14.55 -23.29 18.87
N ALA A 180 -14.28 -24.22 17.94
CA ALA A 180 -14.30 -25.65 18.23
C ALA A 180 -13.21 -26.05 19.25
N GLN A 181 -12.00 -25.48 19.16
CA GLN A 181 -10.92 -25.74 20.10
C GLN A 181 -11.20 -25.11 21.48
N MET A 182 -11.79 -23.90 21.54
CA MET A 182 -12.23 -23.29 22.81
C MET A 182 -13.28 -24.16 23.49
N ALA A 183 -14.23 -24.74 22.75
CA ALA A 183 -15.22 -25.68 23.30
C ALA A 183 -14.59 -26.95 23.83
N ARG A 184 -13.37 -27.32 23.39
CA ARG A 184 -12.57 -28.44 23.91
C ARG A 184 -11.64 -28.05 25.06
N GLY A 185 -11.75 -26.79 25.56
CA GLY A 185 -10.97 -26.30 26.68
C GLY A 185 -9.62 -25.66 26.29
N ALA A 186 -9.38 -25.38 25.00
CA ALA A 186 -8.19 -24.64 24.60
C ALA A 186 -8.31 -23.16 24.99
N ASP A 187 -7.24 -22.63 25.59
CA ASP A 187 -7.13 -21.23 25.98
C ASP A 187 -6.06 -20.54 25.11
N PHE A 188 -6.48 -19.51 24.38
CA PHE A 188 -5.62 -18.73 23.47
C PHE A 188 -5.23 -17.37 24.06
N GLU A 189 -5.80 -16.98 25.20
CA GLU A 189 -5.63 -15.62 25.73
C GLU A 189 -4.73 -15.57 26.97
N THR A 190 -4.74 -16.61 27.80
CA THR A 190 -3.96 -16.64 29.05
C THR A 190 -2.63 -17.37 28.89
N GLY A 191 -1.68 -17.09 29.78
CA GLY A 191 -0.38 -17.77 29.81
C GLY A 191 0.79 -17.03 29.18
N THR A 192 1.97 -17.67 29.25
CA THR A 192 3.23 -17.15 28.68
C THR A 192 3.22 -17.21 27.15
N ILE A 193 4.12 -16.46 26.50
CA ILE A 193 4.25 -16.44 25.01
C ILE A 193 4.43 -17.85 24.45
N VAL A 194 5.23 -18.70 25.12
CA VAL A 194 5.47 -20.10 24.70
C VAL A 194 4.20 -20.95 24.83
N GLN A 195 3.42 -20.78 25.90
CA GLN A 195 2.14 -21.46 26.08
C GLN A 195 1.12 -21.07 25.03
N LYS A 196 1.01 -19.76 24.71
CA LYS A 196 0.16 -19.25 23.63
C LYS A 196 0.58 -19.82 22.27
N ALA A 197 1.88 -19.89 21.97
CA ALA A 197 2.37 -20.50 20.75
C ALA A 197 2.02 -21.99 20.65
N LYS A 198 2.15 -22.75 21.74
CA LYS A 198 1.74 -24.17 21.77
C LYS A 198 0.23 -24.34 21.61
N ALA A 199 -0.57 -23.46 22.21
CA ALA A 199 -2.03 -23.47 22.05
C ALA A 199 -2.49 -23.20 20.60
N MET A 200 -1.67 -22.53 19.78
CA MET A 200 -1.99 -22.30 18.37
C MET A 200 -1.76 -23.54 17.48
N ILE A 201 -0.98 -24.55 17.90
CA ILE A 201 -0.70 -25.76 17.09
C ILE A 201 -1.98 -26.50 16.71
N PRO A 202 -2.94 -26.80 17.64
CA PRO A 202 -4.20 -27.45 17.30
C PRO A 202 -5.11 -26.64 16.36
N LEU A 203 -4.84 -25.36 16.16
CA LEU A 203 -5.51 -24.51 15.18
C LEU A 203 -4.81 -24.55 13.83
N LEU A 204 -3.47 -24.51 13.82
CA LEU A 204 -2.68 -24.46 12.58
C LEU A 204 -2.77 -25.77 11.81
N VAL A 205 -2.69 -26.95 12.48
CA VAL A 205 -2.69 -28.25 11.78
C VAL A 205 -3.95 -28.49 10.96
N PRO A 206 -5.19 -28.32 11.50
CA PRO A 206 -6.40 -28.46 10.71
C PRO A 206 -6.51 -27.42 9.59
N LEU A 207 -6.04 -26.19 9.84
CA LEU A 207 -6.05 -25.12 8.83
C LEU A 207 -5.15 -25.48 7.64
N PHE A 208 -3.94 -25.99 7.89
CA PHE A 208 -3.05 -26.48 6.83
C PHE A 208 -3.68 -27.61 6.03
N ILE A 209 -4.25 -28.61 6.69
CA ILE A 209 -4.91 -29.74 6.01
C ILE A 209 -6.05 -29.23 5.11
N SER A 210 -6.88 -28.31 5.61
CA SER A 210 -7.95 -27.70 4.84
C SER A 210 -7.41 -26.91 3.64
N ALA A 211 -6.35 -26.10 3.84
CA ALA A 211 -5.72 -25.34 2.78
C ALA A 211 -5.15 -26.24 1.67
N PHE A 212 -4.45 -27.31 2.02
CA PHE A 212 -3.93 -28.28 1.05
C PHE A 212 -5.06 -29.00 0.28
N ARG A 213 -6.12 -29.43 0.96
CA ARG A 213 -7.28 -30.04 0.30
C ARG A 213 -7.89 -29.09 -0.73
N ARG A 214 -8.11 -27.83 -0.35
CA ARG A 214 -8.62 -26.79 -1.27
C ARG A 214 -7.69 -26.54 -2.45
N ALA A 215 -6.37 -26.54 -2.21
CA ALA A 215 -5.39 -26.38 -3.29
C ALA A 215 -5.45 -27.55 -4.27
N THR A 216 -5.60 -28.78 -3.79
CA THR A 216 -5.77 -29.98 -4.62
C THR A 216 -7.08 -29.91 -5.43
N ASP A 217 -8.19 -29.56 -4.78
CA ASP A 217 -9.49 -29.43 -5.45
C ASP A 217 -9.43 -28.34 -6.54
N LEU A 218 -8.76 -27.20 -6.27
CA LEU A 218 -8.56 -26.15 -7.26
C LEU A 218 -7.68 -26.61 -8.42
N ALA A 219 -6.60 -27.35 -8.15
CA ALA A 219 -5.72 -27.89 -9.20
C ALA A 219 -6.47 -28.83 -10.12
N MET A 220 -7.23 -29.78 -9.56
CA MET A 220 -8.10 -30.69 -10.35
C MET A 220 -9.13 -29.92 -11.17
N ALA A 221 -9.76 -28.88 -10.60
CA ALA A 221 -10.72 -28.05 -11.33
C ALA A 221 -10.06 -27.23 -12.46
N MET A 222 -8.80 -26.84 -12.30
CA MET A 222 -8.02 -26.15 -13.34
C MET A 222 -7.62 -27.12 -14.46
N GLU A 223 -7.18 -28.33 -14.13
CA GLU A 223 -6.89 -29.39 -15.11
C GLU A 223 -8.12 -29.75 -15.91
N ALA A 224 -9.27 -29.98 -15.27
CA ALA A 224 -10.54 -30.27 -15.93
C ALA A 224 -11.00 -29.15 -16.88
N ARG A 225 -10.52 -27.92 -16.69
CA ARG A 225 -10.75 -26.77 -17.57
C ARG A 225 -9.62 -26.54 -18.58
N CYS A 226 -8.75 -27.53 -18.79
CA CYS A 226 -7.63 -27.50 -19.73
C CYS A 226 -6.70 -26.29 -19.47
N TYR A 227 -6.34 -26.06 -18.21
CA TYR A 227 -5.34 -25.03 -17.88
C TYR A 227 -3.94 -25.52 -18.21
N HIS A 228 -3.25 -24.88 -19.17
CA HIS A 228 -1.88 -25.21 -19.60
C HIS A 228 -0.89 -24.02 -19.44
N GLY A 229 -1.12 -23.16 -18.42
CA GLY A 229 -0.27 -21.99 -18.19
C GLY A 229 -0.83 -20.68 -18.74
N GLY A 230 0.02 -19.65 -18.82
CA GLY A 230 -0.38 -18.29 -19.18
C GLY A 230 -0.32 -17.96 -20.67
N GLU A 231 0.27 -18.81 -21.51
CA GLU A 231 0.42 -18.54 -22.93
C GLU A 231 -0.90 -18.69 -23.68
N GLY A 232 -1.21 -17.73 -24.55
CA GLY A 232 -2.44 -17.75 -25.36
C GLY A 232 -3.73 -17.43 -24.61
N ARG A 233 -3.70 -17.14 -23.31
CA ARG A 233 -4.92 -16.81 -22.55
C ARG A 233 -5.37 -15.38 -22.72
N THR A 234 -6.69 -15.20 -22.80
CA THR A 234 -7.36 -13.90 -22.76
C THR A 234 -8.09 -13.72 -21.44
N LYS A 235 -8.21 -12.47 -20.97
CA LYS A 235 -9.00 -12.13 -19.77
C LYS A 235 -10.44 -11.81 -20.18
N MET A 236 -11.42 -12.28 -19.41
CA MET A 236 -12.84 -11.91 -19.60
C MET A 236 -13.07 -10.39 -19.50
N LYS A 237 -12.34 -9.73 -18.59
CA LYS A 237 -12.37 -8.26 -18.42
C LYS A 237 -10.97 -7.71 -18.62
N PRO A 238 -10.53 -7.49 -19.87
CA PRO A 238 -9.21 -6.93 -20.12
C PRO A 238 -9.15 -5.47 -19.65
N LEU A 239 -8.04 -5.07 -19.03
CA LEU A 239 -7.76 -3.67 -18.73
C LEU A 239 -7.58 -2.90 -20.05
N LYS A 240 -8.37 -1.84 -20.22
CA LYS A 240 -8.31 -0.94 -21.38
C LYS A 240 -8.16 0.50 -20.89
N TYR A 241 -7.20 1.23 -21.47
CA TYR A 241 -7.06 2.65 -21.19
C TYR A 241 -8.28 3.43 -21.69
N ALA A 242 -8.83 4.26 -20.81
CA ALA A 242 -9.88 5.21 -21.14
C ALA A 242 -9.26 6.58 -21.49
N LYS A 243 -10.04 7.49 -22.09
CA LYS A 243 -9.59 8.87 -22.37
C LYS A 243 -9.11 9.60 -21.09
N ILE A 244 -9.73 9.29 -19.96
CA ILE A 244 -9.39 9.85 -18.64
C ILE A 244 -7.97 9.46 -18.23
N ASP A 245 -7.49 8.26 -18.58
CA ASP A 245 -6.15 7.80 -18.25
C ASP A 245 -5.07 8.61 -18.97
N TYR A 246 -5.28 8.95 -20.25
CA TYR A 246 -4.35 9.79 -21.01
C TYR A 246 -4.26 11.21 -20.42
N ILE A 247 -5.40 11.78 -19.98
CA ILE A 247 -5.42 13.06 -19.29
C ILE A 247 -4.66 12.96 -17.96
N ALA A 248 -4.85 11.87 -17.22
CA ALA A 248 -4.13 11.63 -15.97
C ALA A 248 -2.62 11.53 -16.19
N TYR A 249 -2.16 10.81 -17.21
CA TYR A 249 -0.73 10.79 -17.57
C TYR A 249 -0.18 12.17 -17.91
N LEU A 250 -0.92 12.98 -18.69
CA LEU A 250 -0.52 14.35 -19.00
C LEU A 250 -0.33 15.17 -17.72
N ILE A 251 -1.29 15.11 -16.80
CA ILE A 251 -1.23 15.84 -15.52
C ILE A 251 -0.04 15.36 -14.67
N ILE A 252 0.22 14.05 -14.63
CA ILE A 252 1.35 13.45 -13.89
C ILE A 252 2.68 13.95 -14.46
N PHE A 253 2.83 14.01 -15.79
CA PHE A 253 4.06 14.50 -16.43
C PHE A 253 4.26 16.01 -16.23
N ILE A 254 3.18 16.79 -16.30
CA ILE A 254 3.23 18.24 -15.97
C ILE A 254 3.67 18.45 -14.52
N TYR A 255 3.07 17.69 -13.59
CA TYR A 255 3.45 17.73 -12.17
C TYR A 255 4.95 17.42 -11.98
N LEU A 256 5.44 16.34 -12.58
CA LEU A 256 6.86 15.96 -12.51
C LEU A 256 7.76 17.07 -13.09
N GLY A 257 7.41 17.62 -14.25
CA GLY A 257 8.14 18.72 -14.89
C GLY A 257 8.21 19.95 -14.01
N LEU A 258 7.09 20.34 -13.35
CA LEU A 258 7.04 21.46 -12.42
C LEU A 258 7.92 21.21 -11.18
N CYS A 259 7.93 19.99 -10.63
CA CYS A 259 8.80 19.64 -9.50
C CYS A 259 10.28 19.70 -9.88
N ILE A 260 10.66 19.21 -11.07
CA ILE A 260 12.03 19.32 -11.59
C ILE A 260 12.43 20.79 -11.79
N MET A 261 11.56 21.59 -12.41
CA MET A 261 11.80 23.01 -12.63
C MET A 261 11.95 23.77 -11.30
N ALA A 262 11.12 23.47 -10.30
CA ALA A 262 11.23 24.06 -8.96
C ALA A 262 12.56 23.76 -8.27
N ARG A 263 13.17 22.59 -8.55
CA ARG A 263 14.51 22.26 -8.06
C ARG A 263 15.60 23.14 -8.67
N PHE A 264 15.51 23.43 -9.96
CA PHE A 264 16.51 24.28 -10.64
C PHE A 264 16.40 25.76 -10.26
N LEU A 265 15.18 26.22 -9.95
CA LEU A 265 14.95 27.61 -9.53
C LEU A 265 15.48 27.93 -8.12
N LYS A 266 15.86 26.91 -7.29
CA LYS A 266 16.49 27.05 -5.95
C LYS A 266 15.96 28.25 -5.14
N ILE A 267 14.64 28.42 -5.08
CA ILE A 267 13.99 29.41 -4.21
C ILE A 267 13.43 28.71 -2.98
#